data_68f52b06f83a10a7c2a6608965d43f3a
#
_entry.id   68f52b06f83a10a7c2a6608965d43f3a
#
_cell.length_a   1.000
_cell.length_b   1.000
_cell.length_c   1.000
_cell.angle_alpha   90.00
_cell.angle_beta   90.00
_cell.angle_gamma   90.00
#
_symmetry.space_group_name_H-M   'P 1'
#
loop_
_entity.id
_entity.type
_entity.pdbx_description
1 polymer ?
#
loop_
_entity_poly.entity_id
_entity_poly.type
_entity_poly.pdbx_seq_one_letter_code
_entity_poly.pdbx_strand_id
1 'polypeptide(L)'
;MTSSRQQPSKPSDAGHDASRWEERYASVEQLWSGRPNGWLPELAVDWEPGAALEIGCGEGADVLWLAEHGWRVTGLDLSATAVGRLSREAERRGVASRVTGRVHDVEAGLPEGPFDLVTSFYVHGGPEEGSLDLVALLSDAAARVAPGGRLLTAVHAVNPPWHRHHARTYTAGELVTGLVEATAGWEVVVAEERWRRVTGPDGQEDSRADAVVCLRRPPASV
;
A
#
# COMPACT_ATOMS: atom_id res chain seq x y z
N MET A 1 2.91 41.69 34.27
CA MET A 1 3.75 41.09 33.19
C MET A 1 3.78 39.60 33.42
N THR A 2 2.81 38.89 32.85
CA THR A 2 2.67 37.43 32.97
C THR A 2 3.29 36.78 31.73
N SER A 3 4.45 36.15 31.91
CA SER A 3 5.19 35.45 30.88
C SER A 3 4.49 34.10 30.61
N SER A 4 3.80 34.00 29.47
CA SER A 4 3.28 32.72 28.98
C SER A 4 4.44 31.84 28.53
N ARG A 5 4.73 30.81 29.28
CA ARG A 5 5.61 29.72 28.83
C ARG A 5 4.88 28.93 27.73
N GLN A 6 5.33 29.08 26.50
CA GLN A 6 4.98 28.16 25.42
C GLN A 6 5.52 26.76 25.82
N GLN A 7 4.61 25.80 25.92
CA GLN A 7 4.97 24.38 26.02
C GLN A 7 5.58 23.95 24.67
N PRO A 8 6.67 23.16 24.66
CA PRO A 8 7.18 22.60 23.44
C PRO A 8 6.12 21.68 22.82
N SER A 9 5.86 21.84 21.52
CA SER A 9 5.03 20.96 20.74
C SER A 9 5.56 19.52 20.83
N LYS A 10 4.67 18.55 21.15
CA LYS A 10 4.96 17.13 21.08
C LYS A 10 5.55 16.80 19.70
N PRO A 11 6.58 15.92 19.60
CA PRO A 11 7.00 15.39 18.31
C PRO A 11 5.79 14.75 17.62
N SER A 12 5.64 14.93 16.32
CA SER A 12 4.55 14.34 15.55
C SER A 12 4.63 12.80 15.63
N ASP A 13 3.51 12.12 15.88
CA ASP A 13 3.42 10.65 15.98
C ASP A 13 3.90 9.93 14.70
N ALA A 14 3.91 10.59 13.54
CA ALA A 14 4.48 10.12 12.29
C ALA A 14 5.97 9.69 12.40
N GLY A 15 6.76 10.42 13.19
CA GLY A 15 8.16 10.05 13.44
C GLY A 15 8.31 8.74 14.23
N HIS A 16 7.32 8.39 15.03
CA HIS A 16 7.32 7.15 15.84
C HIS A 16 7.05 5.91 14.97
N ASP A 17 6.15 6.00 14.02
CA ASP A 17 5.82 4.90 13.09
C ASP A 17 6.98 4.63 12.11
N ALA A 18 7.62 5.66 11.58
CA ALA A 18 8.79 5.54 10.71
C ALA A 18 9.95 4.81 11.41
N SER A 19 10.25 5.18 12.67
CA SER A 19 11.31 4.53 13.47
C SER A 19 10.99 3.06 13.72
N ARG A 20 9.74 2.72 14.03
CA ARG A 20 9.29 1.34 14.26
C ARG A 20 9.45 0.46 13.01
N TRP A 21 9.08 0.98 11.83
CA TRP A 21 9.24 0.24 10.58
C TRP A 21 10.71 0.09 10.20
N GLU A 22 11.51 1.15 10.37
CA GLU A 22 12.96 1.08 10.11
C GLU A 22 13.64 0.04 11.01
N GLU A 23 13.36 0.03 12.33
CA GLU A 23 13.88 -0.97 13.26
C GLU A 23 13.47 -2.39 12.86
N ARG A 24 12.21 -2.57 12.44
CA ARG A 24 11.69 -3.87 12.04
C ARG A 24 12.39 -4.40 10.79
N TYR A 25 12.60 -3.58 9.78
CA TYR A 25 13.37 -3.97 8.60
C TYR A 25 14.84 -4.20 8.95
N ALA A 26 15.47 -3.32 9.70
CA ALA A 26 16.87 -3.45 10.09
C ALA A 26 17.18 -4.69 10.93
N SER A 27 16.19 -5.21 11.69
CA SER A 27 16.37 -6.36 12.59
C SER A 27 16.50 -7.72 11.88
N VAL A 28 16.18 -7.81 10.60
CA VAL A 28 16.21 -9.07 9.82
C VAL A 28 16.83 -8.83 8.44
N GLU A 29 17.35 -9.88 7.82
CA GLU A 29 17.89 -9.78 6.47
C GLU A 29 16.78 -9.60 5.42
N GLN A 30 15.65 -10.28 5.60
CA GLN A 30 14.45 -10.17 4.76
C GLN A 30 13.21 -10.29 5.65
N LEU A 31 12.29 -9.33 5.56
CA LEU A 31 11.09 -9.31 6.37
C LEU A 31 9.92 -10.03 5.71
N TRP A 32 9.78 -9.89 4.39
CA TRP A 32 8.67 -10.45 3.63
C TRP A 32 9.13 -11.62 2.73
N SER A 33 8.17 -12.31 2.16
CA SER A 33 8.44 -13.52 1.34
C SER A 33 9.25 -13.27 0.06
N GLY A 34 9.41 -12.01 -0.36
CA GLY A 34 10.00 -11.64 -1.66
C GLY A 34 9.12 -12.00 -2.88
N ARG A 35 7.91 -12.49 -2.64
CA ARG A 35 6.91 -12.76 -3.70
C ARG A 35 5.89 -11.63 -3.73
N PRO A 36 5.40 -11.26 -4.94
CA PRO A 36 4.36 -10.25 -5.06
C PRO A 36 3.09 -10.69 -4.33
N ASN A 37 2.27 -9.70 -3.94
CA ASN A 37 0.94 -9.96 -3.47
C ASN A 37 0.16 -10.76 -4.52
N GLY A 38 -0.46 -11.89 -4.11
CA GLY A 38 -1.10 -12.80 -5.06
C GLY A 38 -2.19 -12.16 -5.92
N TRP A 39 -2.86 -11.13 -5.39
CA TRP A 39 -3.92 -10.43 -6.11
C TRP A 39 -3.39 -9.54 -7.25
N LEU A 40 -2.14 -9.06 -7.15
CA LEU A 40 -1.54 -8.24 -8.20
C LEU A 40 -1.29 -9.03 -9.49
N PRO A 41 -0.55 -10.15 -9.52
CA PRO A 41 -0.40 -10.95 -10.74
C PRO A 41 -1.73 -11.47 -11.30
N GLU A 42 -2.65 -11.88 -10.42
CA GLU A 42 -3.94 -12.42 -10.83
C GLU A 42 -4.77 -11.39 -11.63
N LEU A 43 -4.74 -10.12 -11.21
CA LEU A 43 -5.55 -9.07 -11.84
C LEU A 43 -4.82 -8.32 -12.94
N ALA A 44 -3.49 -8.13 -12.80
CA ALA A 44 -2.73 -7.19 -13.61
C ALA A 44 -1.89 -7.83 -14.72
N VAL A 45 -1.83 -9.15 -14.84
CA VAL A 45 -0.97 -9.85 -15.80
C VAL A 45 -1.23 -9.43 -17.25
N ASP A 46 -2.47 -9.13 -17.60
CA ASP A 46 -2.87 -8.74 -18.96
C ASP A 46 -3.08 -7.21 -19.11
N TRP A 47 -2.72 -6.40 -18.09
CA TRP A 47 -2.87 -4.96 -18.23
C TRP A 47 -1.70 -4.36 -19.02
N GLU A 48 -2.02 -3.41 -19.89
CA GLU A 48 -1.00 -2.65 -20.61
C GLU A 48 -0.11 -1.87 -19.64
N PRO A 49 1.22 -2.06 -19.71
CA PRO A 49 2.14 -1.41 -18.79
C PRO A 49 2.26 0.10 -19.04
N GLY A 50 2.31 0.86 -17.97
CA GLY A 50 2.45 2.31 -17.95
C GLY A 50 3.28 2.80 -16.77
N ALA A 51 2.86 3.94 -16.19
CA ALA A 51 3.41 4.45 -14.95
C ALA A 51 2.62 3.89 -13.75
N ALA A 52 3.31 3.36 -12.74
CA ALA A 52 2.68 2.85 -11.53
C ALA A 52 3.24 3.52 -10.27
N LEU A 53 2.38 3.67 -9.26
CA LEU A 53 2.72 4.07 -7.91
C LEU A 53 2.35 2.94 -6.94
N GLU A 54 3.32 2.48 -6.16
CA GLU A 54 3.11 1.51 -5.08
C GLU A 54 3.26 2.20 -3.73
N ILE A 55 2.19 2.22 -2.93
CA ILE A 55 2.13 2.83 -1.60
C ILE A 55 2.45 1.76 -0.55
N GLY A 56 3.48 1.97 0.27
CA GLY A 56 3.95 0.99 1.25
C GLY A 56 4.67 -0.18 0.58
N CYS A 57 5.61 0.12 -0.32
CA CYS A 57 6.25 -0.89 -1.18
C CYS A 57 7.12 -1.92 -0.45
N GLY A 58 7.50 -1.67 0.80
CA GLY A 58 8.39 -2.53 1.56
C GLY A 58 9.71 -2.83 0.83
N GLU A 59 10.10 -4.10 0.80
CA GLU A 59 11.28 -4.60 0.09
C GLU A 59 11.04 -4.71 -1.43
N GLY A 60 9.85 -4.32 -1.92
CA GLY A 60 9.56 -4.08 -3.33
C GLY A 60 9.12 -5.29 -4.14
N ALA A 61 8.57 -6.33 -3.54
CA ALA A 61 8.16 -7.52 -4.29
C ALA A 61 7.14 -7.20 -5.41
N ASP A 62 6.16 -6.34 -5.14
CA ASP A 62 5.14 -5.91 -6.10
C ASP A 62 5.74 -4.95 -7.14
N VAL A 63 6.57 -4.01 -6.70
CA VAL A 63 7.32 -3.08 -7.57
C VAL A 63 8.16 -3.83 -8.60
N LEU A 64 8.90 -4.83 -8.13
CA LEU A 64 9.78 -5.65 -8.99
C LEU A 64 8.99 -6.48 -9.98
N TRP A 65 7.88 -7.08 -9.53
CA TRP A 65 6.99 -7.82 -10.43
C TRP A 65 6.43 -6.91 -11.53
N LEU A 66 5.92 -5.73 -11.19
CA LEU A 66 5.44 -4.74 -12.16
C LEU A 66 6.55 -4.33 -13.13
N ALA A 67 7.76 -4.04 -12.64
CA ALA A 67 8.89 -3.64 -13.48
C ALA A 67 9.34 -4.75 -14.45
N GLU A 68 9.30 -6.01 -14.04
CA GLU A 68 9.56 -7.18 -14.88
C GLU A 68 8.49 -7.33 -15.99
N HIS A 69 7.24 -6.86 -15.72
CA HIS A 69 6.13 -6.82 -16.68
C HIS A 69 6.03 -5.49 -17.46
N GLY A 70 7.11 -4.70 -17.48
CA GLY A 70 7.23 -3.52 -18.35
C GLY A 70 6.79 -2.20 -17.73
N TRP A 71 6.22 -2.18 -16.52
CA TRP A 71 5.79 -0.97 -15.83
C TRP A 71 6.98 -0.10 -15.39
N ARG A 72 6.80 1.22 -15.39
CA ARG A 72 7.68 2.16 -14.70
C ARG A 72 7.08 2.45 -13.32
N VAL A 73 7.75 2.02 -12.27
CA VAL A 73 7.17 2.00 -10.93
C VAL A 73 7.90 2.93 -9.97
N THR A 74 7.13 3.77 -9.29
CA THR A 74 7.57 4.49 -8.10
C THR A 74 7.05 3.76 -6.87
N GLY A 75 7.94 3.27 -6.03
CA GLY A 75 7.61 2.64 -4.76
C GLY A 75 7.91 3.58 -3.59
N LEU A 76 6.96 3.74 -2.68
CA LEU A 76 7.07 4.56 -1.47
C LEU A 76 7.08 3.67 -0.24
N ASP A 77 8.01 3.90 0.68
CA ASP A 77 8.00 3.28 2.01
C ASP A 77 8.64 4.22 3.04
N LEU A 78 8.27 4.08 4.29
CA LEU A 78 8.85 4.85 5.41
C LEU A 78 10.29 4.46 5.71
N SER A 79 10.69 3.20 5.41
CA SER A 79 11.98 2.63 5.78
C SER A 79 13.03 2.82 4.69
N ALA A 80 14.13 3.47 5.05
CA ALA A 80 15.32 3.58 4.20
C ALA A 80 15.95 2.19 3.94
N THR A 81 15.91 1.30 4.92
CA THR A 81 16.40 -0.08 4.78
C THR A 81 15.59 -0.85 3.75
N ALA A 82 14.25 -0.76 3.77
CA ALA A 82 13.36 -1.41 2.81
C ALA A 82 13.62 -0.89 1.38
N VAL A 83 13.60 0.44 1.20
CA VAL A 83 13.88 1.08 -0.10
C VAL A 83 15.27 0.76 -0.63
N GLY A 84 16.27 0.69 0.25
CA GLY A 84 17.62 0.28 -0.13
C GLY A 84 17.70 -1.18 -0.60
N ARG A 85 16.88 -2.08 -0.03
CA ARG A 85 16.76 -3.48 -0.49
C ARG A 85 16.07 -3.56 -1.84
N LEU A 86 14.95 -2.85 -2.03
CA LEU A 86 14.29 -2.72 -3.32
C LEU A 86 15.27 -2.29 -4.42
N SER A 87 16.07 -1.24 -4.19
CA SER A 87 17.00 -0.73 -5.19
C SER A 87 18.05 -1.77 -5.59
N ARG A 88 18.69 -2.44 -4.60
CA ARG A 88 19.66 -3.51 -4.86
C ARG A 88 19.05 -4.69 -5.62
N GLU A 89 17.84 -5.07 -5.26
CA GLU A 89 17.16 -6.19 -5.91
C GLU A 89 16.72 -5.83 -7.34
N ALA A 90 16.34 -4.57 -7.59
CA ALA A 90 16.05 -4.07 -8.94
C ALA A 90 17.30 -4.12 -9.85
N GLU A 91 18.48 -3.76 -9.32
CA GLU A 91 19.76 -3.90 -10.03
C GLU A 91 20.06 -5.38 -10.34
N ARG A 92 19.92 -6.26 -9.35
CA ARG A 92 20.17 -7.69 -9.49
C ARG A 92 19.27 -8.35 -10.55
N ARG A 93 18.00 -7.90 -10.65
CA ARG A 93 17.04 -8.40 -11.66
C ARG A 93 17.13 -7.68 -13.01
N GLY A 94 17.98 -6.66 -13.15
CA GLY A 94 18.14 -5.92 -14.40
C GLY A 94 16.96 -4.99 -14.74
N VAL A 95 16.17 -4.60 -13.75
CA VAL A 95 14.99 -3.72 -13.92
C VAL A 95 15.15 -2.33 -13.29
N ALA A 96 16.35 -1.99 -12.81
CA ALA A 96 16.62 -0.74 -12.11
C ALA A 96 16.21 0.52 -12.89
N SER A 97 16.28 0.50 -14.23
CA SER A 97 15.85 1.61 -15.08
C SER A 97 14.35 1.89 -15.07
N ARG A 98 13.56 0.96 -14.54
CA ARG A 98 12.09 1.07 -14.42
C ARG A 98 11.62 1.28 -12.99
N VAL A 99 12.52 1.25 -12.00
CA VAL A 99 12.18 1.32 -10.57
C VAL A 99 12.72 2.60 -9.96
N THR A 100 11.86 3.30 -9.22
CA THR A 100 12.24 4.44 -8.38
C THR A 100 11.73 4.20 -6.97
N GLY A 101 12.61 3.77 -6.06
CA GLY A 101 12.30 3.67 -4.63
C GLY A 101 12.47 5.02 -3.93
N ARG A 102 11.52 5.41 -3.10
CA ARG A 102 11.58 6.65 -2.31
C ARG A 102 11.25 6.38 -0.85
N VAL A 103 12.11 6.87 0.04
CA VAL A 103 11.76 6.98 1.46
C VAL A 103 10.77 8.12 1.58
N HIS A 104 9.52 7.82 1.94
CA HIS A 104 8.45 8.80 1.92
C HIS A 104 7.37 8.46 2.94
N ASP A 105 6.95 9.47 3.67
CA ASP A 105 5.78 9.42 4.55
C ASP A 105 4.54 9.80 3.74
N VAL A 106 3.64 8.84 3.56
CA VAL A 106 2.41 9.04 2.79
C VAL A 106 1.41 10.00 3.46
N GLU A 107 1.55 10.24 4.76
CA GLU A 107 0.75 11.26 5.48
C GLU A 107 1.19 12.69 5.13
N ALA A 108 2.41 12.86 4.59
CA ALA A 108 2.86 14.15 4.02
C ALA A 108 2.28 14.41 2.62
N GLY A 109 1.41 13.53 2.11
CA GLY A 109 0.81 13.56 0.78
C GLY A 109 1.51 12.65 -0.21
N LEU A 110 0.85 12.36 -1.33
CA LEU A 110 1.38 11.50 -2.39
C LEU A 110 2.06 12.32 -3.50
N PRO A 111 3.05 11.73 -4.21
CA PRO A 111 3.67 12.39 -5.36
C PRO A 111 2.64 12.70 -6.44
N GLU A 112 2.90 13.77 -7.20
CA GLU A 112 2.07 14.17 -8.33
C GLU A 112 1.99 13.05 -9.38
N GLY A 113 0.76 12.83 -9.88
CA GLY A 113 0.47 11.92 -10.99
C GLY A 113 0.58 12.59 -12.37
N PRO A 114 -0.04 12.00 -13.39
CA PRO A 114 -0.91 10.84 -13.33
C PRO A 114 -0.17 9.49 -13.37
N PHE A 115 -0.77 8.46 -12.75
CA PHE A 115 -0.32 7.08 -12.85
C PHE A 115 -1.39 6.19 -13.48
N ASP A 116 -0.99 5.27 -14.35
CA ASP A 116 -1.91 4.30 -14.99
C ASP A 116 -2.38 3.23 -13.99
N LEU A 117 -1.57 3.00 -12.93
CA LEU A 117 -1.90 2.11 -11.82
C LEU A 117 -1.41 2.72 -10.50
N VAL A 118 -2.29 2.76 -9.50
CA VAL A 118 -1.89 3.01 -8.11
C VAL A 118 -2.26 1.79 -7.29
N THR A 119 -1.29 1.27 -6.54
CA THR A 119 -1.46 0.09 -5.69
C THR A 119 -1.17 0.41 -4.23
N SER A 120 -1.87 -0.28 -3.32
CA SER A 120 -1.66 -0.22 -1.88
C SER A 120 -2.02 -1.56 -1.26
N PHE A 121 -1.03 -2.32 -0.80
CA PHE A 121 -1.25 -3.65 -0.23
C PHE A 121 -0.86 -3.69 1.23
N TYR A 122 -1.86 -4.00 2.09
CA TYR A 122 -1.71 -4.14 3.54
C TYR A 122 -1.12 -2.92 4.25
N VAL A 123 -1.27 -1.74 3.65
CA VAL A 123 -1.00 -0.45 4.30
C VAL A 123 -2.20 -0.12 5.16
N HIS A 124 -2.00 -0.13 6.46
CA HIS A 124 -3.02 0.20 7.44
C HIS A 124 -2.37 0.72 8.70
N GLY A 125 -3.02 1.66 9.34
CA GLY A 125 -2.59 2.19 10.63
C GLY A 125 -2.80 1.20 11.77
N GLY A 126 -2.22 1.52 12.92
CA GLY A 126 -2.45 0.82 14.17
C GLY A 126 -3.88 1.05 14.70
N PRO A 127 -4.23 0.44 15.85
CA PRO A 127 -5.52 0.60 16.51
C PRO A 127 -5.66 1.93 17.25
N GLU A 128 -4.60 2.71 17.35
CA GLU A 128 -4.53 3.90 18.19
C GLU A 128 -5.14 5.11 17.47
N GLU A 129 -5.72 6.01 18.26
CA GLU A 129 -6.25 7.29 17.77
C GLU A 129 -5.10 8.11 17.15
N GLY A 130 -5.26 8.56 15.90
CA GLY A 130 -4.20 9.22 15.13
C GLY A 130 -3.40 8.28 14.22
N SER A 131 -3.78 6.99 14.12
CA SER A 131 -3.20 6.10 13.11
C SER A 131 -3.67 6.48 11.70
N LEU A 132 -2.91 6.05 10.69
CA LEU A 132 -3.19 6.28 9.26
C LEU A 132 -4.66 6.00 8.91
N ASP A 133 -5.35 6.98 8.35
CA ASP A 133 -6.68 6.81 7.76
C ASP A 133 -6.54 6.25 6.33
N LEU A 134 -6.79 4.96 6.20
CA LEU A 134 -6.68 4.26 4.92
C LEU A 134 -7.64 4.83 3.86
N VAL A 135 -8.86 5.20 4.25
CA VAL A 135 -9.85 5.73 3.29
C VAL A 135 -9.41 7.11 2.77
N ALA A 136 -8.89 7.96 3.66
CA ALA A 136 -8.33 9.25 3.25
C ALA A 136 -7.11 9.07 2.34
N LEU A 137 -6.19 8.15 2.67
CA LEU A 137 -5.04 7.82 1.83
C LEU A 137 -5.45 7.31 0.44
N LEU A 138 -6.39 6.37 0.37
CA LEU A 138 -6.89 5.84 -0.91
C LEU A 138 -7.67 6.88 -1.71
N SER A 139 -8.33 7.83 -1.05
CA SER A 139 -8.99 8.97 -1.71
C SER A 139 -7.96 9.91 -2.36
N ASP A 140 -6.85 10.21 -1.67
CA ASP A 140 -5.74 10.95 -2.27
C ASP A 140 -5.08 10.16 -3.40
N ALA A 141 -4.91 8.85 -3.25
CA ALA A 141 -4.41 7.95 -4.27
C ALA A 141 -5.28 7.95 -5.54
N ALA A 142 -6.61 7.96 -5.39
CA ALA A 142 -7.55 8.05 -6.52
C ALA A 142 -7.33 9.33 -7.35
N ALA A 143 -7.02 10.46 -6.71
CA ALA A 143 -6.73 11.71 -7.40
C ALA A 143 -5.47 11.62 -8.30
N ARG A 144 -4.56 10.69 -8.04
CA ARG A 144 -3.31 10.46 -8.78
C ARG A 144 -3.48 9.48 -9.95
N VAL A 145 -4.62 8.79 -10.06
CA VAL A 145 -4.88 7.82 -11.15
C VAL A 145 -5.19 8.56 -12.45
N ALA A 146 -4.55 8.15 -13.54
CA ALA A 146 -4.81 8.66 -14.88
C ALA A 146 -6.23 8.33 -15.38
N PRO A 147 -6.83 9.09 -16.30
CA PRO A 147 -8.02 8.66 -17.03
C PRO A 147 -7.79 7.30 -17.70
N GLY A 148 -8.69 6.34 -17.48
CA GLY A 148 -8.55 4.95 -17.90
C GLY A 148 -7.71 4.06 -16.98
N GLY A 149 -6.96 4.65 -16.02
CA GLY A 149 -6.12 3.97 -15.06
C GLY A 149 -6.92 3.29 -13.92
N ARG A 150 -6.19 2.66 -13.00
CA ARG A 150 -6.78 1.86 -11.91
C ARG A 150 -6.19 2.18 -10.56
N LEU A 151 -7.04 2.04 -9.54
CA LEU A 151 -6.65 1.95 -8.13
C LEU A 151 -6.90 0.52 -7.68
N LEU A 152 -5.85 -0.18 -7.21
CA LEU A 152 -5.94 -1.54 -6.69
C LEU A 152 -5.45 -1.58 -5.24
N THR A 153 -6.27 -2.08 -4.34
CA THR A 153 -5.90 -2.25 -2.93
C THR A 153 -6.32 -3.60 -2.40
N ALA A 154 -5.57 -4.12 -1.45
CA ALA A 154 -5.97 -5.26 -0.64
C ALA A 154 -5.55 -5.04 0.81
N VAL A 155 -6.46 -5.32 1.74
CA VAL A 155 -6.23 -5.26 3.19
C VAL A 155 -6.93 -6.42 3.88
N HIS A 156 -6.53 -6.71 5.13
CA HIS A 156 -7.21 -7.75 5.89
C HIS A 156 -8.66 -7.36 6.20
N ALA A 157 -9.60 -8.24 5.84
CA ALA A 157 -11.02 -8.14 6.21
C ALA A 157 -11.31 -9.00 7.44
N VAL A 158 -10.80 -10.24 7.45
CA VAL A 158 -10.96 -11.17 8.58
C VAL A 158 -9.61 -11.76 8.94
N ASN A 159 -9.25 -11.69 10.20
CA ASN A 159 -8.02 -12.28 10.73
C ASN A 159 -8.33 -13.50 11.60
N PRO A 160 -7.48 -14.54 11.58
CA PRO A 160 -7.61 -15.68 12.49
C PRO A 160 -7.34 -15.26 13.93
N PRO A 161 -7.85 -16.01 14.94
CA PRO A 161 -7.80 -15.63 16.37
C PRO A 161 -6.38 -15.39 16.93
N TRP A 162 -5.36 -16.05 16.36
CA TRP A 162 -3.97 -15.87 16.77
C TRP A 162 -3.28 -14.62 16.19
N HIS A 163 -3.94 -13.93 15.26
CA HIS A 163 -3.39 -12.70 14.67
C HIS A 163 -3.52 -11.56 15.67
N ARG A 164 -2.42 -11.26 16.35
CA ARG A 164 -2.38 -10.29 17.45
C ARG A 164 -2.23 -8.83 17.03
N HIS A 165 -2.15 -8.55 15.73
CA HIS A 165 -2.10 -7.18 15.25
C HIS A 165 -3.52 -6.61 15.22
N HIS A 166 -3.73 -5.57 16.01
CA HIS A 166 -5.02 -4.88 16.12
C HIS A 166 -5.22 -3.78 15.06
N ALA A 167 -4.57 -3.90 13.90
CA ALA A 167 -4.86 -3.00 12.80
C ALA A 167 -6.35 -3.10 12.43
N ARG A 168 -6.96 -1.97 12.09
CA ARG A 168 -8.35 -1.94 11.62
C ARG A 168 -8.48 -2.81 10.38
N THR A 169 -9.47 -3.67 10.35
CA THR A 169 -9.88 -4.45 9.17
C THR A 169 -10.98 -3.71 8.42
N TYR A 170 -11.10 -3.99 7.13
CA TYR A 170 -12.12 -3.39 6.27
C TYR A 170 -12.75 -4.48 5.41
N THR A 171 -14.04 -4.40 5.18
CA THR A 171 -14.70 -5.14 4.10
C THR A 171 -14.51 -4.41 2.77
N ALA A 172 -14.62 -5.12 1.66
CA ALA A 172 -14.58 -4.50 0.34
C ALA A 172 -15.71 -3.46 0.16
N GLY A 173 -16.90 -3.75 0.72
CA GLY A 173 -18.03 -2.83 0.73
C GLY A 173 -17.77 -1.54 1.51
N GLU A 174 -17.11 -1.61 2.67
CA GLU A 174 -16.70 -0.42 3.43
C GLU A 174 -15.71 0.44 2.66
N LEU A 175 -14.73 -0.16 1.97
CA LEU A 175 -13.75 0.56 1.16
C LEU A 175 -14.42 1.25 -0.03
N VAL A 176 -15.28 0.55 -0.79
CA VAL A 176 -16.02 1.15 -1.91
C VAL A 176 -16.91 2.29 -1.44
N THR A 177 -17.62 2.11 -0.32
CA THR A 177 -18.47 3.16 0.26
C THR A 177 -17.66 4.36 0.71
N GLY A 178 -16.52 4.13 1.38
CA GLY A 178 -15.64 5.20 1.83
C GLY A 178 -15.01 5.99 0.68
N LEU A 179 -14.83 5.36 -0.48
CA LEU A 179 -14.23 6.00 -1.66
C LEU A 179 -15.24 6.61 -2.64
N VAL A 180 -16.56 6.50 -2.37
CA VAL A 180 -17.60 6.86 -3.32
C VAL A 180 -17.50 8.30 -3.85
N GLU A 181 -17.11 9.25 -3.02
CA GLU A 181 -16.95 10.66 -3.43
C GLU A 181 -15.70 10.84 -4.29
N ALA A 182 -14.57 10.26 -3.89
CA ALA A 182 -13.29 10.38 -4.60
C ALA A 182 -13.29 9.64 -5.95
N THR A 183 -14.14 8.62 -6.09
CA THR A 183 -14.24 7.76 -7.28
C THR A 183 -15.63 7.83 -7.93
N ALA A 184 -16.28 8.98 -7.86
CA ALA A 184 -17.59 9.18 -8.46
C ALA A 184 -17.55 8.89 -9.96
N GLY A 185 -18.43 7.99 -10.45
CA GLY A 185 -18.48 7.58 -11.84
C GLY A 185 -17.40 6.57 -12.27
N TRP A 186 -16.58 6.06 -11.35
CA TRP A 186 -15.62 5.00 -11.68
C TRP A 186 -16.30 3.63 -11.75
N GLU A 187 -15.73 2.75 -12.55
CA GLU A 187 -16.12 1.35 -12.62
C GLU A 187 -15.54 0.57 -11.43
N VAL A 188 -16.39 -0.20 -10.77
CA VAL A 188 -15.95 -1.20 -9.78
C VAL A 188 -15.60 -2.47 -10.55
N VAL A 189 -14.31 -2.73 -10.75
CA VAL A 189 -13.83 -3.92 -11.47
C VAL A 189 -13.84 -5.14 -10.55
N VAL A 190 -13.39 -4.97 -9.30
CA VAL A 190 -13.41 -5.99 -8.24
C VAL A 190 -13.77 -5.31 -6.93
N ALA A 191 -14.64 -5.91 -6.12
CA ALA A 191 -14.91 -5.53 -4.74
C ALA A 191 -15.42 -6.76 -3.99
N GLU A 192 -14.53 -7.54 -3.41
CA GLU A 192 -14.89 -8.81 -2.76
C GLU A 192 -13.92 -9.19 -1.63
N GLU A 193 -14.39 -10.02 -0.68
CA GLU A 193 -13.56 -10.68 0.31
C GLU A 193 -13.03 -11.99 -0.27
N ARG A 194 -11.70 -12.09 -0.40
CA ARG A 194 -11.03 -13.30 -0.89
C ARG A 194 -10.46 -14.12 0.24
N TRP A 195 -10.96 -15.34 0.38
CA TRP A 195 -10.61 -16.25 1.46
C TRP A 195 -9.43 -17.13 1.12
N ARG A 196 -8.54 -17.32 2.08
CA ARG A 196 -7.42 -18.26 2.00
C ARG A 196 -7.19 -18.98 3.32
N ARG A 197 -6.73 -20.23 3.24
CA ARG A 197 -6.29 -20.97 4.42
C ARG A 197 -4.97 -20.40 4.92
N VAL A 198 -4.82 -20.36 6.22
CA VAL A 198 -3.60 -19.90 6.92
C VAL A 198 -3.29 -20.85 8.06
N THR A 199 -1.99 -21.07 8.29
CA THR A 199 -1.50 -21.88 9.40
C THR A 199 -0.89 -20.96 10.44
N GLY A 200 -1.31 -21.11 11.68
CA GLY A 200 -0.80 -20.36 12.81
C GLY A 200 0.55 -20.89 13.32
N PRO A 201 1.17 -20.14 14.25
CA PRO A 201 2.50 -20.47 14.76
C PRO A 201 2.59 -21.83 15.46
N ASP A 202 1.49 -22.34 16.02
CA ASP A 202 1.42 -23.66 16.67
C ASP A 202 0.83 -24.75 15.75
N GLY A 203 0.81 -24.51 14.44
CA GLY A 203 0.30 -25.47 13.45
C GLY A 203 -1.23 -25.52 13.32
N GLN A 204 -1.97 -24.67 14.04
CA GLN A 204 -3.42 -24.56 13.91
C GLN A 204 -3.83 -24.00 12.55
N GLU A 205 -4.86 -24.57 11.95
CA GLU A 205 -5.40 -24.09 10.67
C GLU A 205 -6.66 -23.24 10.88
N ASP A 206 -6.78 -22.19 10.11
CA ASP A 206 -7.97 -21.33 10.03
C ASP A 206 -8.02 -20.64 8.65
N SER A 207 -8.98 -19.76 8.47
CA SER A 207 -9.14 -18.97 7.26
C SER A 207 -8.89 -17.49 7.54
N ARG A 208 -8.36 -16.80 6.54
CA ARG A 208 -8.23 -15.34 6.49
C ARG A 208 -8.96 -14.83 5.26
N ALA A 209 -9.63 -13.69 5.39
CA ALA A 209 -10.14 -12.95 4.24
C ALA A 209 -9.37 -11.65 4.05
N ASP A 210 -9.09 -11.35 2.80
CA ASP A 210 -8.58 -10.07 2.37
C ASP A 210 -9.69 -9.35 1.57
N ALA A 211 -9.98 -8.10 1.90
CA ALA A 211 -10.81 -7.22 1.08
C ALA A 211 -9.97 -6.76 -0.11
N VAL A 212 -10.37 -7.16 -1.31
CA VAL A 212 -9.70 -6.78 -2.57
C VAL A 212 -10.61 -5.84 -3.33
N VAL A 213 -10.12 -4.64 -3.63
CA VAL A 213 -10.87 -3.62 -4.37
C VAL A 213 -10.02 -3.12 -5.54
N CYS A 214 -10.58 -3.20 -6.75
CA CYS A 214 -10.03 -2.61 -7.96
C CYS A 214 -11.06 -1.68 -8.57
N LEU A 215 -10.74 -0.40 -8.66
CA LEU A 215 -11.56 0.64 -9.27
C LEU A 215 -10.88 1.17 -10.52
N ARG A 216 -11.64 1.44 -11.59
CA ARG A 216 -11.14 1.98 -12.85
C ARG A 216 -11.72 3.35 -13.11
N ARG A 217 -10.84 4.32 -13.30
CA ARG A 217 -11.24 5.67 -13.72
C ARG A 217 -11.73 5.65 -15.17
N PRO A 218 -12.84 6.32 -15.50
CA PRO A 218 -13.26 6.47 -16.89
C PRO A 218 -12.13 7.07 -17.76
N PRO A 219 -12.03 6.67 -19.04
CA PRO A 219 -11.12 7.34 -19.96
C PRO A 219 -11.51 8.81 -20.13
N ALA A 220 -10.57 9.64 -20.58
CA ALA A 220 -10.87 11.02 -20.94
C ALA A 220 -11.94 11.04 -22.04
N SER A 221 -12.95 11.91 -21.88
CA SER A 221 -13.91 12.15 -22.97
C SER A 221 -13.15 12.72 -24.16
N VAL A 222 -13.38 12.14 -25.32
CA VAL A 222 -12.84 12.60 -26.62
C VAL A 222 -13.59 13.85 -27.05
#